data_a0cb79c1ec25d19dd3221b8164bf4bd1
#
_entry.id   a0cb79c1ec25d19dd3221b8164bf4bd1
#
_cell.length_a   1.000
_cell.length_b   1.000
_cell.length_c   1.000
_cell.angle_alpha   90.00
_cell.angle_beta   90.00
_cell.angle_gamma   90.00
#
_symmetry.space_group_name_H-M   'P 1'
#
loop_
_entity.id
_entity.type
_entity.pdbx_description
1 polymer ?
#
loop_
_entity_poly.entity_id
_entity_poly.type
_entity_poly.pdbx_seq_one_letter_code
_entity_poly.pdbx_strand_id
1 'polypeptide(L)'
;GILSEAMFNYLCLLGWSPGNDQEKFDIDTAISKFDLKNVLPNSAIFDEKKLLWLNGLYIRSTDTKDFQTKALSQIQNDIARELFDEEKSRLIKIFPSVQERIETLADLTQQIMFLIDEPFNVDTLDWQDVNSEEAQKFLFLLREDLIKLNNFKVNPEVFVELNESVQTEII
;
A
#
# COMPACT_ATOMS: atom_id res chain seq x y z
N GLY A 1 -3.26 -0.67 -12.05
CA GLY A 1 -2.82 -0.14 -10.77
C GLY A 1 -2.77 1.39 -10.69
N ILE A 2 -2.81 2.13 -11.85
CA ILE A 2 -2.84 3.59 -11.89
C ILE A 2 -4.30 4.07 -11.92
N LEU A 3 -4.65 5.03 -11.07
CA LEU A 3 -5.96 5.67 -11.04
C LEU A 3 -6.14 6.57 -12.27
N SER A 4 -7.34 6.61 -12.83
CA SER A 4 -7.67 7.44 -14.00
C SER A 4 -7.42 8.93 -13.74
N GLU A 5 -7.74 9.40 -12.55
CA GLU A 5 -7.58 10.78 -12.10
C GLU A 5 -6.08 11.16 -12.01
N ALA A 6 -5.26 10.23 -11.51
CA ALA A 6 -3.80 10.44 -11.46
C ALA A 6 -3.18 10.47 -12.86
N MET A 7 -3.59 9.57 -13.73
CA MET A 7 -3.14 9.55 -15.13
C MET A 7 -3.54 10.84 -15.86
N PHE A 8 -4.78 11.28 -15.73
CA PHE A 8 -5.26 12.52 -16.30
C PHE A 8 -4.39 13.72 -15.83
N ASN A 9 -4.22 13.84 -14.51
CA ASN A 9 -3.41 14.94 -13.93
C ASN A 9 -1.97 14.88 -14.45
N TYR A 10 -1.35 13.70 -14.47
CA TYR A 10 0.00 13.52 -14.97
C TYR A 10 0.13 13.92 -16.45
N LEU A 11 -0.80 13.50 -17.30
CA LEU A 11 -0.80 13.86 -18.73
C LEU A 11 -0.95 15.37 -18.94
N CYS A 12 -1.76 16.06 -18.14
CA CYS A 12 -1.82 17.51 -18.15
C CYS A 12 -0.45 18.14 -17.85
N LEU A 13 0.23 17.65 -16.82
CA LEU A 13 1.54 18.19 -16.39
C LEU A 13 2.67 17.99 -17.41
N LEU A 14 2.51 17.10 -18.39
CA LEU A 14 3.51 16.95 -19.46
C LEU A 14 3.63 18.19 -20.37
N GLY A 15 2.58 18.97 -20.49
CA GLY A 15 2.61 20.14 -21.37
C GLY A 15 1.94 21.38 -20.79
N TRP A 16 1.36 21.29 -19.61
CA TRP A 16 0.61 22.38 -18.99
C TRP A 16 0.66 22.30 -17.46
N SER A 17 0.44 23.40 -16.77
CA SER A 17 0.33 23.48 -15.32
C SER A 17 -0.74 24.52 -14.93
N PRO A 18 -1.52 24.27 -13.87
CA PRO A 18 -2.50 25.24 -13.37
C PRO A 18 -1.85 26.48 -12.72
N GLY A 19 -0.54 26.53 -12.60
CA GLY A 19 0.23 27.58 -11.92
C GLY A 19 0.46 27.31 -10.43
N ASN A 20 1.27 28.15 -9.79
CA ASN A 20 1.58 28.12 -8.37
C ASN A 20 2.21 26.79 -7.87
N ASP A 21 3.00 26.11 -8.70
CA ASP A 21 3.65 24.83 -8.42
C ASP A 21 2.66 23.73 -7.93
N GLN A 22 1.37 23.89 -8.27
CA GLN A 22 0.34 22.92 -7.93
C GLN A 22 0.47 21.69 -8.84
N GLU A 23 0.94 20.57 -8.29
CA GLU A 23 1.12 19.33 -9.05
C GLU A 23 -0.11 18.40 -8.98
N LYS A 24 -0.89 18.46 -7.89
CA LYS A 24 -2.14 17.69 -7.76
C LYS A 24 -3.36 18.59 -7.94
N PHE A 25 -4.21 18.28 -8.92
CA PHE A 25 -5.45 19.00 -9.20
C PHE A 25 -6.48 18.07 -9.85
N ASP A 26 -7.75 18.37 -9.66
CA ASP A 26 -8.87 17.64 -10.25
C ASP A 26 -9.20 18.14 -11.67
N ILE A 27 -10.10 17.41 -12.34
CA ILE A 27 -10.56 17.72 -13.69
C ILE A 27 -11.22 19.10 -13.75
N ASP A 28 -12.01 19.48 -12.76
CA ASP A 28 -12.70 20.77 -12.74
C ASP A 28 -11.72 21.94 -12.63
N THR A 29 -10.69 21.77 -11.83
CA THR A 29 -9.57 22.73 -11.76
C THR A 29 -8.85 22.83 -13.12
N ALA A 30 -8.57 21.70 -13.76
CA ALA A 30 -7.94 21.70 -15.07
C ALA A 30 -8.82 22.44 -16.10
N ILE A 31 -10.11 22.11 -16.18
CA ILE A 31 -11.05 22.76 -17.12
C ILE A 31 -11.13 24.26 -16.86
N SER A 32 -11.23 24.68 -15.61
CA SER A 32 -11.41 26.09 -15.25
C SER A 32 -10.18 26.96 -15.49
N LYS A 33 -8.99 26.36 -15.40
CA LYS A 33 -7.69 27.09 -15.53
C LYS A 33 -6.99 26.89 -16.87
N PHE A 34 -7.48 25.94 -17.70
CA PHE A 34 -6.83 25.60 -18.96
C PHE A 34 -6.86 26.78 -19.94
N ASP A 35 -5.68 27.20 -20.41
CA ASP A 35 -5.51 28.15 -21.50
C ASP A 35 -4.43 27.60 -22.44
N LEU A 36 -4.77 27.52 -23.73
CA LEU A 36 -3.84 27.10 -24.78
C LEU A 36 -2.55 27.92 -24.83
N LYS A 37 -2.59 29.19 -24.42
CA LYS A 37 -1.41 30.07 -24.36
C LYS A 37 -0.37 29.60 -23.34
N ASN A 38 -0.80 28.84 -22.35
CA ASN A 38 0.04 28.31 -21.26
C ASN A 38 0.56 26.89 -21.54
N VAL A 39 0.23 26.33 -22.70
CA VAL A 39 0.76 25.04 -23.13
C VAL A 39 2.20 25.20 -23.57
N LEU A 40 3.10 24.44 -22.97
CA LEU A 40 4.52 24.45 -23.28
C LEU A 40 4.78 23.66 -24.58
N PRO A 41 5.43 24.26 -25.59
CA PRO A 41 5.71 23.59 -26.86
C PRO A 41 6.90 22.63 -26.81
N ASN A 42 7.39 22.32 -25.62
CA ASN A 42 8.57 21.48 -25.44
C ASN A 42 8.20 20.01 -25.47
N SER A 43 9.14 19.17 -25.94
CA SER A 43 9.00 17.73 -25.83
C SER A 43 8.96 17.32 -24.36
N ALA A 44 7.85 16.74 -23.92
CA ALA A 44 7.73 16.20 -22.59
C ALA A 44 8.50 14.86 -22.51
N ILE A 45 9.19 14.66 -21.41
CA ILE A 45 9.82 13.38 -21.08
C ILE A 45 8.89 12.67 -20.13
N PHE A 46 8.54 11.41 -20.46
CA PHE A 46 7.76 10.58 -19.55
C PHE A 46 8.60 10.20 -18.34
N ASP A 47 8.14 10.57 -17.16
CA ASP A 47 8.76 10.26 -15.87
C ASP A 47 7.84 9.32 -15.07
N GLU A 48 8.17 8.05 -15.09
CA GLU A 48 7.42 7.00 -14.40
C GLU A 48 7.41 7.21 -12.88
N LYS A 49 8.52 7.65 -12.29
CA LYS A 49 8.60 7.90 -10.85
C LYS A 49 7.66 9.02 -10.43
N LYS A 50 7.58 10.07 -11.23
CA LYS A 50 6.63 11.16 -10.99
C LYS A 50 5.18 10.69 -11.11
N LEU A 51 4.87 9.83 -12.09
CA LEU A 51 3.53 9.25 -12.23
C LEU A 51 3.17 8.38 -11.02
N LEU A 52 4.05 7.50 -10.56
CA LEU A 52 3.83 6.66 -9.40
C LEU A 52 3.64 7.49 -8.12
N TRP A 53 4.51 8.45 -7.88
CA TRP A 53 4.38 9.38 -6.75
C TRP A 53 3.02 10.12 -6.77
N LEU A 54 2.64 10.66 -7.94
CA LEU A 54 1.36 11.36 -8.10
C LEU A 54 0.17 10.40 -7.86
N ASN A 55 0.24 9.18 -8.39
CA ASN A 55 -0.77 8.16 -8.16
C ASN A 55 -0.91 7.82 -6.67
N GLY A 56 0.20 7.68 -5.95
CA GLY A 56 0.20 7.49 -4.50
C GLY A 56 -0.49 8.65 -3.76
N LEU A 57 -0.33 9.90 -4.21
CA LEU A 57 -1.06 11.05 -3.64
C LEU A 57 -2.58 10.94 -3.84
N TYR A 58 -3.02 10.44 -5.01
CA TYR A 58 -4.44 10.20 -5.28
C TYR A 58 -4.98 9.05 -4.44
N ILE A 59 -4.25 7.94 -4.34
CA ILE A 59 -4.63 6.79 -3.50
C ILE A 59 -4.83 7.24 -2.05
N ARG A 60 -3.88 7.94 -1.46
CA ARG A 60 -3.95 8.43 -0.06
C ARG A 60 -5.10 9.40 0.17
N SER A 61 -5.51 10.16 -0.83
CA SER A 61 -6.62 11.10 -0.73
C SER A 61 -7.98 10.51 -1.10
N THR A 62 -8.02 9.26 -1.54
CA THR A 62 -9.28 8.57 -1.86
C THR A 62 -10.04 8.29 -0.58
N ASP A 63 -11.37 8.53 -0.59
CA ASP A 63 -12.24 8.19 0.54
C ASP A 63 -12.12 6.71 0.91
N THR A 64 -12.24 6.41 2.20
CA THR A 64 -12.05 5.05 2.73
C THR A 64 -12.95 4.02 2.04
N LYS A 65 -14.21 4.35 1.77
CA LYS A 65 -15.14 3.39 1.13
C LYS A 65 -14.82 3.17 -0.33
N ASP A 66 -14.46 4.24 -1.04
CA ASP A 66 -14.05 4.17 -2.44
C ASP A 66 -12.74 3.39 -2.58
N PHE A 67 -11.80 3.63 -1.68
CA PHE A 67 -10.56 2.86 -1.65
C PHE A 67 -10.83 1.38 -1.39
N GLN A 68 -11.65 1.03 -0.40
CA GLN A 68 -12.03 -0.35 -0.10
C GLN A 68 -12.63 -1.04 -1.33
N THR A 69 -13.54 -0.37 -2.03
CA THR A 69 -14.18 -0.92 -3.23
C THR A 69 -13.17 -1.20 -4.34
N LYS A 70 -12.31 -0.23 -4.64
CA LYS A 70 -11.25 -0.36 -5.65
C LYS A 70 -10.23 -1.44 -5.26
N ALA A 71 -9.83 -1.47 -3.99
CA ALA A 71 -8.87 -2.43 -3.44
C ALA A 71 -9.40 -3.87 -3.51
N LEU A 72 -10.61 -4.11 -3.04
CA LEU A 72 -11.22 -5.45 -3.11
C LEU A 72 -11.37 -5.93 -4.55
N SER A 73 -11.80 -5.05 -5.46
CA SER A 73 -11.91 -5.39 -6.89
C SER A 73 -10.55 -5.73 -7.50
N GLN A 74 -9.51 -4.96 -7.19
CA GLN A 74 -8.15 -5.25 -7.66
C GLN A 74 -7.66 -6.60 -7.16
N ILE A 75 -7.78 -6.87 -5.86
CA ILE A 75 -7.36 -8.13 -5.27
C ILE A 75 -8.07 -9.32 -5.91
N GLN A 76 -9.41 -9.26 -6.04
CA GLN A 76 -10.19 -10.33 -6.66
C GLN A 76 -9.78 -10.60 -8.12
N ASN A 77 -9.45 -9.56 -8.87
CA ASN A 77 -8.93 -9.69 -10.23
C ASN A 77 -7.55 -10.38 -10.23
N ASP A 78 -6.66 -9.99 -9.32
CA ASP A 78 -5.29 -10.52 -9.27
C ASP A 78 -5.26 -11.98 -8.84
N ILE A 79 -6.11 -12.38 -7.87
CA ILE A 79 -6.22 -13.77 -7.40
C ILE A 79 -7.14 -14.62 -8.26
N ALA A 80 -7.82 -14.02 -9.25
CA ALA A 80 -8.76 -14.67 -10.19
C ALA A 80 -9.91 -15.44 -9.48
N ARG A 81 -10.33 -14.99 -8.30
CA ARG A 81 -11.48 -15.53 -7.55
C ARG A 81 -12.16 -14.47 -6.68
N GLU A 82 -13.35 -14.76 -6.22
CA GLU A 82 -13.99 -13.95 -5.19
C GLU A 82 -13.34 -14.18 -3.81
N LEU A 83 -13.33 -13.12 -3.02
CA LEU A 83 -12.92 -13.17 -1.62
C LEU A 83 -14.08 -13.67 -0.74
N PHE A 84 -13.76 -14.50 0.22
CA PHE A 84 -14.72 -14.87 1.27
C PHE A 84 -14.98 -13.68 2.21
N ASP A 85 -16.11 -13.68 2.90
CA ASP A 85 -16.50 -12.58 3.79
C ASP A 85 -15.52 -12.39 4.96
N GLU A 86 -14.93 -13.48 5.44
CA GLU A 86 -13.89 -13.44 6.48
C GLU A 86 -12.61 -12.80 5.97
N GLU A 87 -12.20 -13.09 4.72
CA GLU A 87 -11.05 -12.46 4.07
C GLU A 87 -11.29 -10.96 3.88
N LYS A 88 -12.46 -10.58 3.34
CA LYS A 88 -12.86 -9.17 3.21
C LYS A 88 -12.79 -8.43 4.54
N SER A 89 -13.32 -9.05 5.61
CA SER A 89 -13.33 -8.46 6.94
C SER A 89 -11.92 -8.24 7.51
N ARG A 90 -10.99 -9.17 7.24
CA ARG A 90 -9.57 -9.01 7.62
C ARG A 90 -8.89 -7.90 6.82
N LEU A 91 -9.09 -7.88 5.51
CA LEU A 91 -8.49 -6.91 4.60
C LEU A 91 -8.95 -5.47 4.91
N ILE A 92 -10.23 -5.26 5.16
CA ILE A 92 -10.79 -3.93 5.48
C ILE A 92 -10.11 -3.33 6.71
N LYS A 93 -9.73 -4.14 7.70
CA LYS A 93 -9.04 -3.65 8.91
C LYS A 93 -7.64 -3.11 8.64
N ILE A 94 -6.93 -3.65 7.66
CA ILE A 94 -5.56 -3.24 7.35
C ILE A 94 -5.48 -2.19 6.25
N PHE A 95 -6.53 -2.01 5.46
CA PHE A 95 -6.55 -1.08 4.33
C PHE A 95 -6.09 0.34 4.68
N PRO A 96 -6.47 0.95 5.82
CA PRO A 96 -5.95 2.28 6.16
C PRO A 96 -4.42 2.34 6.23
N SER A 97 -3.78 1.31 6.79
CA SER A 97 -2.32 1.25 6.90
C SER A 97 -1.64 0.99 5.57
N VAL A 98 -2.27 0.23 4.69
CA VAL A 98 -1.72 -0.08 3.35
C VAL A 98 -1.92 1.09 2.40
N GLN A 99 -3.07 1.77 2.45
CA GLN A 99 -3.39 2.96 1.64
C GLN A 99 -2.32 4.06 1.76
N GLU A 100 -1.74 4.24 2.93
CA GLU A 100 -0.69 5.23 3.17
C GLU A 100 0.66 4.88 2.51
N ARG A 101 0.88 3.62 2.18
CA ARG A 101 2.21 3.11 1.77
C ARG A 101 2.32 2.75 0.30
N ILE A 102 1.20 2.45 -0.38
CA ILE A 102 1.23 2.02 -1.76
C ILE A 102 1.27 3.18 -2.74
N GLU A 103 1.92 2.98 -3.86
CA GLU A 103 1.92 3.91 -5.00
C GLU A 103 0.99 3.46 -6.11
N THR A 104 0.68 2.14 -6.18
CA THR A 104 -0.30 1.60 -7.13
C THR A 104 -1.24 0.61 -6.45
N LEU A 105 -2.45 0.41 -7.02
CA LEU A 105 -3.33 -0.66 -6.55
C LEU A 105 -2.78 -2.07 -6.85
N ALA A 106 -1.86 -2.21 -7.81
CA ALA A 106 -1.22 -3.48 -8.09
C ALA A 106 -0.27 -3.92 -6.97
N ASP A 107 0.37 -2.97 -6.28
CA ASP A 107 1.25 -3.26 -5.14
C ASP A 107 0.49 -3.85 -3.96
N LEU A 108 -0.81 -3.54 -3.88
CA LEU A 108 -1.68 -3.94 -2.78
C LEU A 108 -1.70 -5.45 -2.60
N THR A 109 -2.01 -6.19 -3.67
CA THR A 109 -2.19 -7.65 -3.61
C THR A 109 -0.94 -8.33 -3.07
N GLN A 110 0.24 -7.93 -3.55
CA GLN A 110 1.50 -8.49 -3.10
C GLN A 110 1.74 -8.24 -1.60
N GLN A 111 1.37 -7.07 -1.09
CA GLN A 111 1.57 -6.72 0.32
C GLN A 111 0.63 -7.44 1.29
N ILE A 112 -0.51 -7.97 0.80
CA ILE A 112 -1.55 -8.56 1.64
C ILE A 112 -1.78 -10.06 1.39
N MET A 113 -1.06 -10.68 0.46
CA MET A 113 -1.25 -12.11 0.11
C MET A 113 -1.22 -13.02 1.33
N PHE A 114 -0.37 -12.72 2.32
CA PHE A 114 -0.28 -13.49 3.57
C PHE A 114 -1.57 -13.52 4.40
N LEU A 115 -2.56 -12.68 4.09
CA LEU A 115 -3.88 -12.67 4.74
C LEU A 115 -4.93 -13.49 3.99
N ILE A 116 -4.66 -13.82 2.74
CA ILE A 116 -5.59 -14.46 1.81
C ILE A 116 -5.22 -15.93 1.60
N ASP A 117 -3.92 -16.21 1.45
CA ASP A 117 -3.44 -17.56 1.25
C ASP A 117 -3.52 -18.38 2.53
N GLU A 118 -3.72 -19.69 2.36
CA GLU A 118 -3.63 -20.67 3.44
C GLU A 118 -2.28 -20.60 4.17
N PRO A 119 -2.21 -21.11 5.41
CA PRO A 119 -1.15 -20.75 6.33
C PRO A 119 0.21 -20.81 5.68
N PHE A 120 0.85 -19.68 5.72
CA PHE A 120 2.20 -19.39 5.32
C PHE A 120 3.13 -20.54 5.72
N ASN A 121 3.66 -21.27 4.76
CA ASN A 121 4.61 -22.31 5.05
C ASN A 121 5.96 -21.70 5.42
N VAL A 122 6.24 -21.66 6.69
CA VAL A 122 7.50 -21.14 7.27
C VAL A 122 8.72 -21.82 6.65
N ASP A 123 8.59 -23.09 6.23
CA ASP A 123 9.68 -23.88 5.65
C ASP A 123 10.08 -23.40 4.22
N THR A 124 9.22 -22.58 3.57
CA THR A 124 9.49 -22.02 2.24
C THR A 124 10.19 -20.65 2.28
N LEU A 125 10.37 -20.06 3.47
CA LEU A 125 11.07 -18.79 3.62
C LEU A 125 12.57 -18.99 3.47
N ASP A 126 13.17 -18.12 2.68
CA ASP A 126 14.62 -17.92 2.67
C ASP A 126 15.01 -17.04 3.88
N TRP A 127 15.36 -17.71 4.96
CA TRP A 127 15.74 -17.08 6.22
C TRP A 127 17.22 -16.65 6.22
N GLN A 128 17.72 -16.07 5.17
CA GLN A 128 19.10 -15.61 5.06
C GLN A 128 19.82 -15.59 6.44
N ASP A 129 20.73 -16.55 6.66
CA ASP A 129 21.57 -16.69 7.88
C ASP A 129 20.85 -17.09 9.20
N VAL A 130 19.55 -17.35 9.18
CA VAL A 130 18.80 -17.84 10.35
C VAL A 130 18.36 -19.29 10.12
N ASN A 131 18.71 -20.17 11.03
CA ASN A 131 18.27 -21.56 11.03
C ASN A 131 16.75 -21.65 11.18
N SER A 132 16.09 -22.53 10.43
CA SER A 132 14.63 -22.66 10.41
C SER A 132 14.03 -23.02 11.78
N GLU A 133 14.73 -23.77 12.62
CA GLU A 133 14.31 -24.09 14.01
C GLU A 133 14.30 -22.84 14.90
N GLU A 134 15.33 -22.00 14.77
CA GLU A 134 15.43 -20.74 15.52
C GLU A 134 14.35 -19.76 15.09
N ALA A 135 14.08 -19.68 13.77
CA ALA A 135 13.01 -18.86 13.22
C ALA A 135 11.62 -19.32 13.70
N GLN A 136 11.36 -20.63 13.73
CA GLN A 136 10.11 -21.18 14.25
C GLN A 136 9.94 -20.89 15.75
N LYS A 137 11.00 -21.04 16.54
CA LYS A 137 11.00 -20.70 17.97
C LYS A 137 10.72 -19.21 18.18
N PHE A 138 11.39 -18.34 17.42
CA PHE A 138 11.16 -16.89 17.46
C PHE A 138 9.71 -16.53 17.16
N LEU A 139 9.14 -17.07 16.07
CA LEU A 139 7.74 -16.80 15.68
C LEU A 139 6.75 -17.34 16.71
N PHE A 140 7.05 -18.47 17.34
CA PHE A 140 6.21 -19.03 18.40
C PHE A 140 6.20 -18.11 19.62
N LEU A 141 7.36 -17.65 20.10
CA LEU A 141 7.47 -16.73 21.23
C LEU A 141 6.80 -15.39 20.94
N LEU A 142 7.04 -14.84 19.75
CA LEU A 142 6.39 -13.60 19.30
C LEU A 142 4.86 -13.74 19.28
N ARG A 143 4.34 -14.88 18.79
CA ARG A 143 2.90 -15.17 18.78
C ARG A 143 2.32 -15.20 20.20
N GLU A 144 2.99 -15.88 21.14
CA GLU A 144 2.53 -15.97 22.53
C GLU A 144 2.49 -14.59 23.22
N ASP A 145 3.49 -13.76 22.96
CA ASP A 145 3.52 -12.40 23.50
C ASP A 145 2.47 -11.48 22.86
N LEU A 146 2.24 -11.59 21.56
CA LEU A 146 1.16 -10.87 20.88
C LEU A 146 -0.23 -11.27 21.42
N ILE A 147 -0.44 -12.54 21.76
CA ILE A 147 -1.70 -13.02 22.36
C ILE A 147 -1.90 -12.44 23.78
N LYS A 148 -0.84 -12.27 24.56
CA LYS A 148 -0.89 -11.66 25.91
C LYS A 148 -1.25 -10.18 25.84
N LEU A 149 -0.92 -9.48 24.76
CA LEU A 149 -1.27 -8.07 24.52
C LEU A 149 -2.73 -7.95 24.08
N ASN A 150 -3.65 -7.95 25.02
CA ASN A 150 -5.12 -7.99 24.83
C ASN A 150 -5.73 -6.84 24.03
N ASN A 151 -4.94 -5.89 23.56
CA ASN A 151 -5.30 -4.81 22.64
C ASN A 151 -4.06 -4.43 21.84
N PHE A 152 -3.76 -5.17 20.79
CA PHE A 152 -2.65 -4.86 19.88
C PHE A 152 -2.94 -3.55 19.13
N LYS A 153 -2.65 -2.43 19.78
CA LYS A 153 -2.35 -1.19 19.07
C LYS A 153 -0.89 -1.31 18.66
N VAL A 154 -0.64 -1.31 17.36
CA VAL A 154 0.73 -1.26 16.83
C VAL A 154 1.39 0.02 17.34
N ASN A 155 2.05 -0.08 18.48
CA ASN A 155 2.94 0.96 18.99
C ASN A 155 4.36 0.53 18.60
N PRO A 156 5.11 1.31 17.81
CA PRO A 156 6.49 1.00 17.46
C PRO A 156 7.39 0.72 18.66
N GLU A 157 7.14 1.38 19.80
CA GLU A 157 7.89 1.19 21.05
C GLU A 157 7.67 -0.22 21.63
N VAL A 158 6.45 -0.74 21.60
CA VAL A 158 6.12 -2.10 22.06
C VAL A 158 6.83 -3.15 21.19
N PHE A 159 7.03 -2.87 19.92
CA PHE A 159 7.73 -3.77 18.99
C PHE A 159 9.24 -3.87 19.33
N VAL A 160 9.84 -2.78 19.79
CA VAL A 160 11.24 -2.77 20.25
C VAL A 160 11.40 -3.56 21.55
N GLU A 161 10.52 -3.36 22.53
CA GLU A 161 10.52 -4.10 23.79
C GLU A 161 10.28 -5.61 23.60
N LEU A 162 9.36 -6.00 22.72
CA LEU A 162 9.12 -7.40 22.35
C LEU A 162 10.36 -8.03 21.70
N ASN A 163 11.05 -7.31 20.83
CA ASN A 163 12.24 -7.81 20.17
C ASN A 163 13.40 -8.01 21.16
N GLU A 164 13.58 -7.12 22.14
CA GLU A 164 14.57 -7.25 23.19
C GLU A 164 14.25 -8.42 24.15
N SER A 165 12.98 -8.62 24.52
CA SER A 165 12.52 -9.74 25.34
C SER A 165 12.80 -11.09 24.67
N VAL A 166 12.47 -11.21 23.38
CA VAL A 166 12.66 -12.44 22.60
C VAL A 166 14.15 -12.73 22.40
N GLN A 167 14.99 -11.72 22.16
CA GLN A 167 16.45 -11.90 22.06
C GLN A 167 17.06 -12.43 23.35
N THR A 168 16.53 -12.03 24.52
CA THR A 168 17.05 -12.46 25.82
C THR A 168 16.69 -13.92 26.14
N GLU A 169 15.62 -14.47 25.57
CA GLU A 169 15.20 -15.88 25.76
C GLU A 169 15.88 -16.86 24.79
N ILE A 170 16.51 -16.37 23.72
CA ILE A 170 17.17 -17.20 22.69
C ILE A 170 18.67 -17.42 22.98
N ILE A 171 19.27 -16.60 23.83
CA ILE A 171 20.67 -16.72 24.28
C ILE A 171 20.74 -17.56 25.56
#